data_06de1baeccbfe159e6aea6ad72a036cd
#
_entry.id   06de1baeccbfe159e6aea6ad72a036cd
#
_cell.length_a   1.000
_cell.length_b   1.000
_cell.length_c   1.000
_cell.angle_alpha   90.00
_cell.angle_beta   90.00
_cell.angle_gamma   90.00
#
_symmetry.space_group_name_H-M   'P 1'
#
loop_
_entity.id
_entity.type
_entity.pdbx_description
1 polymer ?
#
loop_
_entity_poly.entity_id
_entity_poly.type
_entity_poly.pdbx_seq_one_letter_code
_entity_poly.pdbx_strand_id
1 'polypeptide(L)'
;MKKENLIKDSKRIVIKIGSSLLIDQSKGNLKSEWIGSLAQDINNLIKQKKEIIIVSSGSIALGQKQLKLKGNLSLDEKQAAAATGQVSLAHAWKEVMEKFGLNIAQILLAPDDTEKRRKHLNARATLLKLIELQVIPVINENDTVSTEEIKFGDNDRLAARVAQMSSADLLILLSDINGLYSSDPNKSCLLYTSPSPRD
;
A
#
# COMPACT_ATOMS: atom_id res chain seq x y z
N MET A 1 1.01 3.15 25.61
CA MET A 1 2.17 2.38 25.06
C MET A 1 3.06 3.30 24.25
N LYS A 2 4.39 3.34 24.50
CA LYS A 2 5.30 4.16 23.69
C LYS A 2 5.37 3.58 22.27
N LYS A 3 5.29 4.44 21.23
CA LYS A 3 5.32 4.06 19.80
C LYS A 3 6.50 3.14 19.42
N GLU A 4 7.63 3.28 20.09
CA GLU A 4 8.83 2.46 19.90
C GLU A 4 8.66 0.98 20.24
N ASN A 5 7.78 0.64 21.18
CA ASN A 5 7.53 -0.75 21.57
C ASN A 5 6.67 -1.50 20.54
N LEU A 6 5.73 -0.82 19.84
CA LEU A 6 4.85 -1.47 18.88
C LEU A 6 5.61 -2.13 17.73
N ILE A 7 6.53 -1.40 17.09
CA ILE A 7 7.34 -1.97 15.99
C ILE A 7 8.28 -3.06 16.53
N LYS A 8 8.89 -2.82 17.70
CA LYS A 8 9.82 -3.78 18.32
C LYS A 8 9.13 -5.11 18.64
N ASP A 9 7.92 -5.06 19.18
CA ASP A 9 7.17 -6.22 19.63
C ASP A 9 6.45 -6.97 18.50
N SER A 10 6.27 -6.32 17.34
CA SER A 10 5.60 -6.91 16.17
C SER A 10 6.56 -7.77 15.37
N LYS A 11 6.11 -8.93 14.92
CA LYS A 11 6.84 -9.80 13.99
C LYS A 11 6.44 -9.49 12.53
N ARG A 12 5.14 -9.47 12.25
CA ARG A 12 4.60 -9.22 10.91
C ARG A 12 3.95 -7.85 10.83
N ILE A 13 4.42 -7.06 9.87
CA ILE A 13 4.05 -5.65 9.73
C ILE A 13 3.52 -5.40 8.32
N VAL A 14 2.33 -4.83 8.21
CA VAL A 14 1.79 -4.29 6.96
C VAL A 14 2.06 -2.80 6.91
N ILE A 15 2.65 -2.31 5.82
CA ILE A 15 2.94 -0.90 5.59
C ILE A 15 2.12 -0.44 4.39
N LYS A 16 1.12 0.41 4.63
CA LYS A 16 0.36 1.07 3.54
C LYS A 16 0.99 2.40 3.20
N ILE A 17 1.10 2.66 1.91
CA ILE A 17 1.73 3.87 1.38
C ILE A 17 0.75 4.57 0.44
N GLY A 18 0.36 5.80 0.80
CA GLY A 18 -0.51 6.65 -0.01
C GLY A 18 0.17 7.13 -1.31
N SER A 19 -0.63 7.39 -2.34
CA SER A 19 -0.13 7.86 -3.65
C SER A 19 0.61 9.19 -3.56
N SER A 20 0.19 10.10 -2.68
CA SER A 20 0.81 11.41 -2.45
C SER A 20 2.24 11.32 -1.93
N LEU A 21 2.58 10.25 -1.19
CA LEU A 21 3.94 9.99 -0.73
C LEU A 21 4.84 9.39 -1.82
N LEU A 22 4.25 8.61 -2.74
CA LEU A 22 4.99 7.93 -3.81
C LEU A 22 5.20 8.80 -5.05
N ILE A 23 4.24 9.69 -5.33
CA ILE A 23 4.17 10.43 -6.58
C ILE A 23 4.21 11.93 -6.30
N ASP A 24 5.07 12.63 -7.01
CA ASP A 24 5.05 14.09 -7.09
C ASP A 24 3.83 14.50 -7.91
N GLN A 25 2.82 15.06 -7.26
CA GLN A 25 1.57 15.46 -7.90
C GLN A 25 1.77 16.51 -9.00
N SER A 26 2.79 17.37 -8.91
CA SER A 26 3.09 18.41 -9.88
C SER A 26 3.74 17.87 -11.16
N LYS A 27 4.61 16.87 -11.00
CA LYS A 27 5.40 16.26 -12.10
C LYS A 27 4.85 14.91 -12.54
N GLY A 28 4.03 14.25 -11.71
CA GLY A 28 3.53 12.88 -11.93
C GLY A 28 4.64 11.83 -11.98
N ASN A 29 5.81 12.12 -11.40
CA ASN A 29 6.95 11.20 -11.31
C ASN A 29 6.97 10.53 -9.94
N LEU A 30 7.59 9.36 -9.87
CA LEU A 30 7.90 8.72 -8.60
C LEU A 30 8.93 9.54 -7.81
N LYS A 31 8.71 9.66 -6.51
CA LYS A 31 9.64 10.26 -5.55
C LYS A 31 10.72 9.24 -5.18
N SER A 32 11.67 9.01 -6.09
CA SER A 32 12.65 7.92 -5.99
C SER A 32 13.52 7.99 -4.73
N GLU A 33 13.89 9.20 -4.28
CA GLU A 33 14.66 9.37 -3.04
C GLU A 33 13.86 8.92 -1.81
N TRP A 34 12.58 9.29 -1.75
CA TRP A 34 11.71 8.89 -0.65
C TRP A 34 11.48 7.38 -0.62
N ILE A 35 11.23 6.77 -1.79
CA ILE A 35 11.07 5.31 -1.91
C ILE A 35 12.37 4.61 -1.50
N GLY A 36 13.52 5.15 -1.89
CA GLY A 36 14.83 4.64 -1.51
C GLY A 36 15.08 4.68 0.00
N SER A 37 14.70 5.78 0.66
CA SER A 37 14.77 5.92 2.13
C SER A 37 13.87 4.90 2.82
N LEU A 38 12.63 4.75 2.36
CA LEU A 38 11.71 3.76 2.92
C LEU A 38 12.21 2.33 2.70
N ALA A 39 12.79 2.03 1.54
CA ALA A 39 13.39 0.72 1.27
C ALA A 39 14.56 0.41 2.24
N GLN A 40 15.35 1.42 2.61
CA GLN A 40 16.38 1.29 3.64
C GLN A 40 15.79 0.95 5.00
N ASP A 41 14.69 1.60 5.40
CA ASP A 41 14.01 1.32 6.66
C ASP A 41 13.42 -0.10 6.66
N ILE A 42 12.80 -0.51 5.56
CA ILE A 42 12.29 -1.88 5.37
C ILE A 42 13.43 -2.90 5.48
N ASN A 43 14.57 -2.66 4.84
CA ASN A 43 15.74 -3.52 4.94
C ASN A 43 16.23 -3.64 6.40
N ASN A 44 16.23 -2.54 7.15
CA ASN A 44 16.59 -2.57 8.57
C ASN A 44 15.62 -3.40 9.42
N LEU A 45 14.31 -3.34 9.12
CA LEU A 45 13.30 -4.18 9.76
C LEU A 45 13.49 -5.68 9.42
N ILE A 46 13.77 -6.00 8.15
CA ILE A 46 14.03 -7.38 7.71
C ILE A 46 15.28 -7.95 8.37
N LYS A 47 16.36 -7.16 8.53
CA LYS A 47 17.55 -7.56 9.28
C LYS A 47 17.24 -7.88 10.75
N GLN A 48 16.19 -7.26 11.32
CA GLN A 48 15.65 -7.58 12.64
C GLN A 48 14.68 -8.78 12.62
N LYS A 49 14.62 -9.55 11.53
CA LYS A 49 13.74 -10.71 11.32
C LYS A 49 12.25 -10.38 11.35
N LYS A 50 11.88 -9.14 10.96
CA LYS A 50 10.49 -8.75 10.74
C LYS A 50 10.02 -9.24 9.37
N GLU A 51 8.76 -9.61 9.30
CA GLU A 51 8.07 -10.00 8.08
C GLU A 51 7.29 -8.78 7.56
N ILE A 52 7.62 -8.31 6.36
CA ILE A 52 7.05 -7.06 5.81
C ILE A 52 6.13 -7.36 4.64
N ILE A 53 4.97 -6.71 4.64
CA ILE A 53 4.03 -6.67 3.53
C ILE A 53 3.79 -5.20 3.19
N ILE A 54 3.87 -4.86 1.91
CA ILE A 54 3.63 -3.50 1.42
C ILE A 54 2.27 -3.44 0.75
N VAL A 55 1.46 -2.42 1.06
CA VAL A 55 0.27 -2.05 0.31
C VAL A 55 0.52 -0.69 -0.32
N SER A 56 0.65 -0.67 -1.65
CA SER A 56 1.12 0.49 -2.40
C SER A 56 0.02 1.03 -3.31
N SER A 57 -0.14 2.34 -3.31
CA SER A 57 -1.04 3.07 -4.23
C SER A 57 -0.24 3.73 -5.35
N GLY A 58 -0.95 4.40 -6.29
CA GLY A 58 -0.34 5.31 -7.25
C GLY A 58 -0.26 4.82 -8.69
N SER A 59 -0.72 3.60 -9.00
CA SER A 59 -0.75 3.06 -10.36
C SER A 59 -1.50 3.97 -11.33
N ILE A 60 -2.72 4.41 -10.98
CA ILE A 60 -3.55 5.30 -11.84
C ILE A 60 -2.81 6.60 -12.16
N ALA A 61 -2.21 7.27 -11.17
CA ALA A 61 -1.52 8.53 -11.39
C ALA A 61 -0.29 8.39 -12.30
N LEU A 62 0.46 7.31 -12.16
CA LEU A 62 1.59 7.00 -13.04
C LEU A 62 1.13 6.72 -14.47
N GLY A 63 0.11 5.89 -14.63
CA GLY A 63 -0.41 5.54 -15.95
C GLY A 63 -1.11 6.70 -16.64
N GLN A 64 -1.85 7.53 -15.88
CA GLN A 64 -2.47 8.75 -16.41
C GLN A 64 -1.43 9.65 -17.07
N LYS A 65 -0.28 9.83 -16.44
CA LYS A 65 0.84 10.59 -17.01
C LYS A 65 1.41 9.93 -18.26
N GLN A 66 1.69 8.61 -18.19
CA GLN A 66 2.28 7.86 -19.31
C GLN A 66 1.38 7.89 -20.55
N LEU A 67 0.07 7.75 -20.35
CA LEU A 67 -0.93 7.79 -21.41
C LEU A 67 -1.33 9.22 -21.79
N LYS A 68 -0.77 10.24 -21.12
CA LYS A 68 -1.09 11.69 -21.34
C LYS A 68 -2.58 12.01 -21.21
N LEU A 69 -3.30 11.27 -20.37
CA LEU A 69 -4.71 11.50 -20.11
C LEU A 69 -4.89 12.77 -19.27
N LYS A 70 -5.92 13.55 -19.56
CA LYS A 70 -6.19 14.84 -18.91
C LYS A 70 -7.62 14.91 -18.37
N GLY A 71 -7.81 15.72 -17.33
CA GLY A 71 -9.13 15.98 -16.75
C GLY A 71 -9.65 14.81 -15.90
N ASN A 72 -10.97 14.76 -15.75
CA ASN A 72 -11.64 13.68 -15.05
C ASN A 72 -11.72 12.43 -15.95
N LEU A 73 -11.08 11.37 -15.52
CA LEU A 73 -11.03 10.12 -16.27
C LEU A 73 -12.34 9.33 -16.13
N SER A 74 -12.80 8.76 -17.24
CA SER A 74 -13.85 7.72 -17.22
C SER A 74 -13.36 6.45 -16.53
N LEU A 75 -14.25 5.50 -16.29
CA LEU A 75 -13.89 4.26 -15.59
C LEU A 75 -12.84 3.46 -16.38
N ASP A 76 -13.08 3.27 -17.67
CA ASP A 76 -12.18 2.56 -18.59
C ASP A 76 -10.82 3.25 -18.75
N GLU A 77 -10.78 4.59 -18.77
CA GLU A 77 -9.53 5.35 -18.74
C GLU A 77 -8.76 5.14 -17.44
N LYS A 78 -9.45 5.12 -16.28
CA LYS A 78 -8.83 4.82 -14.98
C LYS A 78 -8.27 3.39 -14.95
N GLN A 79 -9.01 2.42 -15.48
CA GLN A 79 -8.57 1.03 -15.57
C GLN A 79 -7.35 0.89 -16.48
N ALA A 80 -7.36 1.51 -17.65
CA ALA A 80 -6.22 1.53 -18.57
C ALA A 80 -4.99 2.22 -17.94
N ALA A 81 -5.20 3.35 -17.27
CA ALA A 81 -4.13 4.02 -16.54
C ALA A 81 -3.58 3.15 -15.41
N ALA A 82 -4.45 2.51 -14.62
CA ALA A 82 -4.02 1.60 -13.56
C ALA A 82 -3.16 0.45 -14.10
N ALA A 83 -3.61 -0.21 -15.18
CA ALA A 83 -2.88 -1.29 -15.83
C ALA A 83 -1.49 -0.84 -16.30
N THR A 84 -1.42 0.32 -16.99
CA THR A 84 -0.15 0.87 -17.49
C THR A 84 0.79 1.29 -16.36
N GLY A 85 0.27 2.03 -15.39
CA GLY A 85 1.08 2.56 -14.29
C GLY A 85 1.52 1.49 -13.29
N GLN A 86 0.77 0.39 -13.17
CA GLN A 86 1.13 -0.72 -12.29
C GLN A 86 2.46 -1.38 -12.67
N VAL A 87 2.77 -1.45 -13.95
CA VAL A 87 4.06 -1.97 -14.44
C VAL A 87 5.21 -1.11 -13.91
N SER A 88 5.09 0.22 -14.02
CA SER A 88 6.11 1.15 -13.55
C SER A 88 6.22 1.18 -12.02
N LEU A 89 5.10 1.07 -11.32
CA LEU A 89 5.08 1.01 -9.86
C LEU A 89 5.80 -0.26 -9.35
N ALA A 90 5.48 -1.41 -9.94
CA ALA A 90 6.13 -2.66 -9.60
C ALA A 90 7.63 -2.64 -9.90
N HIS A 91 8.00 -2.08 -11.06
CA HIS A 91 9.42 -1.94 -11.45
C HIS A 91 10.19 -1.04 -10.46
N ALA A 92 9.62 0.09 -10.07
CA ALA A 92 10.25 0.98 -9.11
C ALA A 92 10.49 0.31 -7.74
N TRP A 93 9.50 -0.45 -7.25
CA TRP A 93 9.69 -1.24 -6.03
C TRP A 93 10.78 -2.30 -6.20
N LYS A 94 10.80 -2.98 -7.34
CA LYS A 94 11.84 -3.97 -7.64
C LYS A 94 13.23 -3.35 -7.61
N GLU A 95 13.45 -2.26 -8.35
CA GLU A 95 14.76 -1.59 -8.44
C GLU A 95 15.30 -1.15 -7.07
N VAL A 96 14.46 -0.56 -6.21
CA VAL A 96 14.92 -0.09 -4.91
C VAL A 96 15.19 -1.23 -3.92
N MET A 97 14.41 -2.31 -3.98
CA MET A 97 14.60 -3.47 -3.10
C MET A 97 15.79 -4.34 -3.53
N GLU A 98 16.03 -4.48 -4.84
CA GLU A 98 17.20 -5.21 -5.38
C GLU A 98 18.54 -4.61 -4.92
N LYS A 99 18.61 -3.30 -4.65
CA LYS A 99 19.81 -2.66 -4.07
C LYS A 99 20.21 -3.23 -2.70
N PHE A 100 19.26 -3.83 -2.00
CA PHE A 100 19.45 -4.48 -0.71
C PHE A 100 19.44 -6.02 -0.79
N GLY A 101 19.40 -6.59 -2.01
CA GLY A 101 19.29 -8.03 -2.23
C GLY A 101 17.92 -8.60 -1.86
N LEU A 102 16.87 -7.77 -1.81
CA LEU A 102 15.53 -8.16 -1.43
C LEU A 102 14.67 -8.41 -2.67
N ASN A 103 13.98 -9.55 -2.68
CA ASN A 103 13.02 -9.89 -3.72
C ASN A 103 11.62 -9.38 -3.36
N ILE A 104 10.87 -8.96 -4.36
CA ILE A 104 9.46 -8.59 -4.23
C ILE A 104 8.57 -9.49 -5.08
N ALA A 105 7.30 -9.59 -4.71
CA ALA A 105 6.26 -10.18 -5.55
C ALA A 105 5.05 -9.24 -5.61
N GLN A 106 4.58 -8.95 -6.83
CA GLN A 106 3.36 -8.18 -7.00
C GLN A 106 2.13 -9.06 -6.81
N ILE A 107 1.17 -8.56 -6.03
CA ILE A 107 -0.16 -9.15 -5.86
C ILE A 107 -1.21 -8.08 -6.10
N LEU A 108 -2.18 -8.37 -6.95
CA LEU A 108 -3.35 -7.52 -7.18
C LEU A 108 -4.58 -8.20 -6.60
N LEU A 109 -5.32 -7.49 -5.75
CA LEU A 109 -6.51 -7.99 -5.08
C LEU A 109 -7.72 -7.14 -5.43
N ALA A 110 -8.81 -7.80 -5.82
CA ALA A 110 -10.12 -7.18 -5.90
C ALA A 110 -10.87 -7.35 -4.56
N PRO A 111 -11.92 -6.57 -4.25
CA PRO A 111 -12.74 -6.72 -3.05
C PRO A 111 -13.22 -8.16 -2.83
N ASP A 112 -13.71 -8.80 -3.88
CA ASP A 112 -14.13 -10.21 -3.90
C ASP A 112 -13.06 -11.20 -3.38
N ASP A 113 -11.78 -10.90 -3.64
CA ASP A 113 -10.68 -11.79 -3.26
C ASP A 113 -10.42 -11.78 -1.75
N THR A 114 -10.88 -10.73 -1.07
CA THR A 114 -10.81 -10.63 0.40
C THR A 114 -12.10 -11.06 1.11
N GLU A 115 -13.24 -11.07 0.42
CA GLU A 115 -14.57 -11.34 0.99
C GLU A 115 -15.05 -12.77 0.73
N LYS A 116 -14.86 -13.29 -0.48
CA LYS A 116 -15.26 -14.66 -0.82
C LYS A 116 -14.30 -15.67 -0.18
N ARG A 117 -14.80 -16.50 0.73
CA ARG A 117 -14.00 -17.43 1.55
C ARG A 117 -12.94 -18.21 0.76
N ARG A 118 -13.30 -18.79 -0.40
CA ARG A 118 -12.37 -19.59 -1.21
C ARG A 118 -11.21 -18.75 -1.76
N LYS A 119 -11.53 -17.57 -2.31
CA LYS A 119 -10.55 -16.63 -2.83
C LYS A 119 -9.66 -16.08 -1.73
N HIS A 120 -10.26 -15.71 -0.59
CA HIS A 120 -9.54 -15.27 0.61
C HIS A 120 -8.50 -16.30 1.08
N LEU A 121 -8.89 -17.58 1.18
CA LEU A 121 -7.97 -18.64 1.60
C LEU A 121 -6.83 -18.84 0.60
N ASN A 122 -7.08 -18.77 -0.70
CA ASN A 122 -6.04 -18.87 -1.71
C ASN A 122 -5.07 -17.66 -1.66
N ALA A 123 -5.59 -16.45 -1.58
CA ALA A 123 -4.77 -15.25 -1.46
C ALA A 123 -3.92 -15.28 -0.18
N ARG A 124 -4.52 -15.68 0.96
CA ARG A 124 -3.79 -15.89 2.22
C ARG A 124 -2.66 -16.91 2.07
N ALA A 125 -2.93 -18.06 1.46
CA ALA A 125 -1.93 -19.11 1.29
C ALA A 125 -0.73 -18.61 0.45
N THR A 126 -1.02 -17.87 -0.63
CA THR A 126 0.02 -17.26 -1.48
C THR A 126 0.84 -16.23 -0.70
N LEU A 127 0.19 -15.34 0.04
CA LEU A 127 0.87 -14.35 0.88
C LEU A 127 1.81 -14.99 1.90
N LEU A 128 1.32 -15.99 2.63
CA LEU A 128 2.11 -16.68 3.64
C LEU A 128 3.29 -17.45 3.02
N LYS A 129 3.09 -18.03 1.83
CA LYS A 129 4.17 -18.71 1.11
C LYS A 129 5.27 -17.74 0.65
N LEU A 130 4.90 -16.55 0.16
CA LEU A 130 5.88 -15.51 -0.21
C LEU A 130 6.71 -15.07 1.00
N ILE A 131 6.05 -14.86 2.15
CA ILE A 131 6.74 -14.50 3.40
C ILE A 131 7.71 -15.63 3.83
N GLU A 132 7.27 -16.88 3.77
CA GLU A 132 8.13 -18.05 4.06
C GLU A 132 9.37 -18.11 3.16
N LEU A 133 9.20 -17.74 1.87
CA LEU A 133 10.26 -17.66 0.88
C LEU A 133 11.10 -16.38 1.00
N GLN A 134 10.87 -15.57 2.01
CA GLN A 134 11.55 -14.27 2.22
C GLN A 134 11.38 -13.28 1.04
N VAL A 135 10.26 -13.36 0.35
CA VAL A 135 9.86 -12.43 -0.71
C VAL A 135 8.87 -11.44 -0.13
N ILE A 136 9.08 -10.14 -0.37
CA ILE A 136 8.22 -9.07 0.11
C ILE A 136 6.99 -8.95 -0.81
N PRO A 137 5.76 -9.23 -0.34
CA PRO A 137 4.57 -8.97 -1.12
C PRO A 137 4.34 -7.46 -1.25
N VAL A 138 4.20 -6.98 -2.49
CA VAL A 138 3.76 -5.61 -2.82
C VAL A 138 2.37 -5.71 -3.40
N ILE A 139 1.39 -5.26 -2.64
CA ILE A 139 -0.04 -5.44 -2.91
C ILE A 139 -0.63 -4.12 -3.38
N ASN A 140 -1.51 -4.18 -4.37
CA ASN A 140 -2.37 -3.08 -4.78
C ASN A 140 -3.78 -3.60 -5.10
N GLU A 141 -4.74 -2.69 -5.25
CA GLU A 141 -6.05 -3.03 -5.79
C GLU A 141 -5.92 -3.45 -7.26
N ASN A 142 -6.71 -4.45 -7.66
CA ASN A 142 -6.86 -4.82 -9.07
C ASN A 142 -7.87 -3.90 -9.75
N ASP A 143 -7.45 -2.66 -10.00
CA ASP A 143 -8.28 -1.64 -10.63
C ASP A 143 -8.81 -2.05 -12.01
N THR A 144 -8.17 -3.01 -12.69
CA THR A 144 -8.57 -3.42 -14.05
C THR A 144 -9.90 -4.17 -14.10
N VAL A 145 -10.32 -4.74 -12.98
CA VAL A 145 -11.60 -5.48 -12.86
C VAL A 145 -12.54 -4.85 -11.84
N SER A 146 -12.13 -3.76 -11.20
CA SER A 146 -12.96 -3.02 -10.24
C SER A 146 -14.00 -2.18 -10.96
N THR A 147 -15.26 -2.25 -10.51
CA THR A 147 -16.34 -1.35 -10.94
C THR A 147 -16.47 -0.17 -9.96
N GLU A 148 -17.15 0.91 -10.37
CA GLU A 148 -17.36 2.06 -9.47
C GLU A 148 -18.13 1.68 -8.19
N GLU A 149 -18.95 0.65 -8.26
CA GLU A 149 -19.75 0.14 -7.15
C GLU A 149 -18.95 -0.78 -6.22
N ILE A 150 -17.87 -1.38 -6.72
CA ILE A 150 -17.11 -2.42 -6.02
C ILE A 150 -15.62 -2.02 -5.99
N LYS A 151 -15.32 -0.87 -5.40
CA LYS A 151 -13.95 -0.45 -5.12
C LYS A 151 -13.68 -0.51 -3.63
N PHE A 152 -12.44 -0.80 -3.26
CA PHE A 152 -11.99 -0.49 -1.90
C PHE A 152 -12.10 1.02 -1.62
N GLY A 153 -12.07 1.84 -2.68
CA GLY A 153 -12.14 3.30 -2.62
C GLY A 153 -10.88 3.94 -2.07
N ASP A 154 -10.22 3.24 -1.17
CA ASP A 154 -8.96 3.63 -0.58
C ASP A 154 -8.18 2.37 -0.19
N ASN A 155 -6.89 2.36 -0.47
CA ASN A 155 -5.97 1.28 -0.09
C ASN A 155 -5.82 1.12 1.44
N ASP A 156 -6.36 2.02 2.26
CA ASP A 156 -6.43 1.84 3.72
C ASP A 156 -7.34 0.66 4.07
N ARG A 157 -8.50 0.53 3.42
CA ARG A 157 -9.39 -0.64 3.59
C ARG A 157 -8.73 -1.92 3.10
N LEU A 158 -8.07 -1.87 1.94
CA LEU A 158 -7.30 -3.01 1.44
C LEU A 158 -6.20 -3.41 2.42
N ALA A 159 -5.45 -2.45 2.95
CA ALA A 159 -4.39 -2.71 3.92
C ALA A 159 -4.91 -3.34 5.22
N ALA A 160 -6.07 -2.88 5.72
CA ALA A 160 -6.72 -3.49 6.88
C ALA A 160 -7.13 -4.94 6.60
N ARG A 161 -7.70 -5.23 5.40
CA ARG A 161 -8.05 -6.59 4.97
C ARG A 161 -6.80 -7.47 4.82
N VAL A 162 -5.72 -6.95 4.26
CA VAL A 162 -4.43 -7.65 4.13
C VAL A 162 -3.83 -7.94 5.50
N ALA A 163 -3.86 -6.99 6.42
CA ALA A 163 -3.38 -7.19 7.80
C ALA A 163 -4.16 -8.31 8.49
N GLN A 164 -5.48 -8.32 8.39
CA GLN A 164 -6.32 -9.40 8.91
C GLN A 164 -6.02 -10.74 8.23
N MET A 165 -5.97 -10.77 6.88
CA MET A 165 -5.71 -11.95 6.08
C MET A 165 -4.36 -12.58 6.40
N SER A 166 -3.31 -11.77 6.56
CA SER A 166 -1.96 -12.23 6.87
C SER A 166 -1.72 -12.49 8.36
N SER A 167 -2.68 -12.16 9.24
CA SER A 167 -2.52 -12.17 10.69
C SER A 167 -1.33 -11.30 11.12
N ALA A 168 -1.27 -10.07 10.60
CA ALA A 168 -0.22 -9.12 10.95
C ALA A 168 -0.40 -8.58 12.38
N ASP A 169 0.70 -8.33 13.06
CA ASP A 169 0.72 -7.78 14.42
C ASP A 169 0.56 -6.26 14.41
N LEU A 170 0.96 -5.61 13.31
CA LEU A 170 0.95 -4.16 13.17
C LEU A 170 0.58 -3.74 11.74
N LEU A 171 -0.29 -2.74 11.64
CA LEU A 171 -0.57 -2.01 10.41
C LEU A 171 -0.07 -0.58 10.57
N ILE A 172 0.81 -0.14 9.67
CA ILE A 172 1.32 1.22 9.59
C ILE A 172 0.69 1.88 8.36
N LEU A 173 -0.04 2.98 8.58
CA LEU A 173 -0.60 3.80 7.50
C LEU A 173 0.29 5.04 7.32
N LEU A 174 1.07 5.06 6.24
CA LEU A 174 1.86 6.23 5.86
C LEU A 174 0.99 7.16 5.01
N SER A 175 0.84 8.38 5.47
CA SER A 175 0.04 9.43 4.85
C SER A 175 0.75 10.77 4.92
N ASP A 176 0.31 11.72 4.11
CA ASP A 176 0.76 13.12 4.10
C ASP A 176 0.01 14.01 5.09
N ILE A 177 -0.88 13.42 5.92
CA ILE A 177 -1.61 14.12 6.99
C ILE A 177 -1.08 13.73 8.37
N ASN A 178 -1.16 14.68 9.32
CA ASN A 178 -0.55 14.55 10.64
C ASN A 178 -1.31 13.64 11.61
N GLY A 179 -2.50 13.18 11.25
CA GLY A 179 -3.32 12.34 12.14
C GLY A 179 -4.76 12.24 11.67
N LEU A 180 -5.64 11.82 12.59
CA LEU A 180 -7.06 11.69 12.34
C LEU A 180 -7.76 13.05 12.50
N TYR A 181 -8.52 13.44 11.49
CA TYR A 181 -9.29 14.68 11.46
C TYR A 181 -10.79 14.41 11.45
N SER A 182 -11.59 15.34 11.96
CA SER A 182 -13.06 15.25 11.95
C SER A 182 -13.67 15.44 10.57
N SER A 183 -12.94 16.07 9.65
CA SER A 183 -13.27 16.26 8.23
C SER A 183 -12.00 16.58 7.45
N ASP A 184 -12.09 16.98 6.15
CA ASP A 184 -10.95 17.28 5.30
C ASP A 184 -10.01 18.33 5.94
N PRO A 185 -8.74 18.00 6.23
CA PRO A 185 -7.79 18.89 6.89
C PRO A 185 -7.48 20.17 6.10
N ASN A 186 -7.77 20.19 4.78
CA ASN A 186 -7.62 21.38 3.94
C ASN A 186 -8.80 22.37 4.08
N LYS A 187 -9.87 21.98 4.78
CA LYS A 187 -11.10 22.76 4.98
C LYS A 187 -11.34 23.01 6.46
N SER A 188 -10.53 23.84 7.12
CA SER A 188 -10.66 24.24 8.54
C SER A 188 -11.20 23.14 9.47
N CYS A 189 -10.32 22.26 9.92
CA CYS A 189 -10.66 21.11 10.73
C CYS A 189 -9.86 21.00 12.02
N LEU A 190 -10.50 20.50 13.06
CA LEU A 190 -9.83 20.16 14.31
C LEU A 190 -9.21 18.76 14.17
N LEU A 191 -7.94 18.63 14.55
CA LEU A 191 -7.29 17.35 14.74
C LEU A 191 -8.08 16.54 15.80
N TYR A 192 -8.56 15.37 15.42
CA TYR A 192 -9.30 14.52 16.33
C TYR A 192 -8.30 13.73 17.19
N THR A 193 -8.07 14.22 18.39
CA THR A 193 -7.40 13.44 19.43
C THR A 193 -8.47 12.61 20.16
N SER A 194 -8.82 11.45 19.64
CA SER A 194 -9.63 10.50 20.39
C SER A 194 -8.78 9.93 21.51
N PRO A 195 -9.19 10.01 22.78
CA PRO A 195 -8.62 9.16 23.80
C PRO A 195 -8.80 7.71 23.35
N SER A 196 -7.76 6.91 23.51
CA SER A 196 -7.85 5.48 23.22
C SER A 196 -9.00 4.88 24.04
N PRO A 197 -9.87 4.01 23.45
CA PRO A 197 -10.93 3.35 24.23
C PRO A 197 -10.42 2.49 25.40
N ARG A 198 -9.14 2.53 25.71
CA ARG A 198 -8.46 1.75 26.76
C ARG A 198 -7.69 2.60 27.77
N ASP A 199 -7.90 3.92 27.77
CA ASP A 199 -7.39 4.81 28.83
C ASP A 199 -8.45 4.99 29.93
#